data_3535e997e2c6cf549119123e6aa5cc51
#
_entry.id   3535e997e2c6cf549119123e6aa5cc51
#
_cell.length_a   1.000
_cell.length_b   1.000
_cell.length_c   1.000
_cell.angle_alpha   90.00
_cell.angle_beta   90.00
_cell.angle_gamma   90.00
#
_symmetry.space_group_name_H-M   'P 1'
#
loop_
_entity.id
_entity.type
_entity.pdbx_description
1 polymer ?
#
loop_
_entity_poly.entity_id
_entity_poly.type
_entity_poly.pdbx_seq_one_letter_code
_entity_poly.pdbx_strand_id
1 'polypeptide(L)'
;MRASTVTIKTEQDLEKLRISGRLAAQVLEMIGAYIKPGVSTEYLDNLCNDYIVNTLKVIPANVGYHGFTKTICTSVNEVVCHGIPSPNKILKDGDIINIDVAIIKDGYFGDTSRMYFVGNVNPQAKKLVETTYEAMVAGIHTVKPGATLGDIGYAIQSVAHREGYSIVREYCGHGIGKVYHEQPNVLHYGQRGQGLVLKKGMVFTIEPMINAGRPQVKELNDGWTVITQDLSLSAQWEHMVAVTDTGFELLTPWPEGVGNYPAI
;
A
#
# COMPACT_ATOMS: atom_id res chain seq x y z
N MET A 1 -7.59 -1.15 -29.07
CA MET A 1 -7.15 -1.86 -27.85
C MET A 1 -8.41 -2.38 -27.16
N ARG A 2 -8.52 -3.68 -26.86
CA ARG A 2 -9.65 -4.20 -26.06
C ARG A 2 -9.46 -3.61 -24.64
N ALA A 3 -10.48 -2.96 -24.10
CA ALA A 3 -10.50 -2.59 -22.69
C ALA A 3 -10.26 -3.87 -21.90
N SER A 4 -9.20 -3.90 -21.05
CA SER A 4 -8.93 -5.04 -20.19
C SER A 4 -10.12 -5.20 -19.24
N THR A 5 -10.77 -6.36 -19.29
CA THR A 5 -11.97 -6.64 -18.49
C THR A 5 -11.56 -6.87 -17.05
N VAL A 6 -12.29 -6.27 -16.11
CA VAL A 6 -12.09 -6.52 -14.67
C VAL A 6 -12.39 -7.99 -14.37
N THR A 7 -11.48 -8.66 -13.70
CA THR A 7 -11.60 -10.08 -13.33
C THR A 7 -12.47 -10.20 -12.07
N ILE A 8 -13.52 -11.03 -12.15
CA ILE A 8 -14.31 -11.43 -10.99
C ILE A 8 -13.72 -12.72 -10.43
N LYS A 9 -13.31 -12.69 -9.17
CA LYS A 9 -12.70 -13.82 -8.49
C LYS A 9 -13.76 -14.83 -8.03
N THR A 10 -13.49 -16.10 -8.26
CA THR A 10 -14.28 -17.20 -7.69
C THR A 10 -13.97 -17.35 -6.20
N GLU A 11 -14.80 -18.11 -5.46
CA GLU A 11 -14.51 -18.38 -4.03
C GLU A 11 -13.16 -19.11 -3.86
N GLN A 12 -12.78 -19.98 -4.80
CA GLN A 12 -11.46 -20.63 -4.79
C GLN A 12 -10.32 -19.64 -4.99
N ASP A 13 -10.50 -18.63 -5.86
CA ASP A 13 -9.51 -17.57 -6.03
C ASP A 13 -9.41 -16.72 -4.74
N LEU A 14 -10.56 -16.38 -4.11
CA LEU A 14 -10.58 -15.60 -2.87
C LEU A 14 -9.88 -16.33 -1.73
N GLU A 15 -10.07 -17.66 -1.59
CA GLU A 15 -9.37 -18.47 -0.60
C GLU A 15 -7.85 -18.38 -0.76
N LYS A 16 -7.35 -18.46 -2.01
CA LYS A 16 -5.92 -18.30 -2.30
C LYS A 16 -5.41 -16.89 -2.01
N LEU A 17 -6.21 -15.87 -2.33
CA LEU A 17 -5.88 -14.48 -2.07
C LEU A 17 -5.88 -14.15 -0.57
N ARG A 18 -6.77 -14.75 0.24
CA ARG A 18 -6.72 -14.66 1.71
C ARG A 18 -5.40 -15.20 2.27
N ILE A 19 -4.93 -16.32 1.71
CA ILE A 19 -3.65 -16.91 2.14
C ILE A 19 -2.49 -15.99 1.76
N SER A 20 -2.39 -15.58 0.49
CA SER A 20 -1.29 -14.72 0.04
C SER A 20 -1.29 -13.35 0.75
N GLY A 21 -2.45 -12.72 0.91
CA GLY A 21 -2.57 -11.44 1.61
C GLY A 21 -2.17 -11.55 3.08
N ARG A 22 -2.61 -12.61 3.80
CA ARG A 22 -2.19 -12.83 5.18
C ARG A 22 -0.69 -13.05 5.31
N LEU A 23 -0.06 -13.76 4.38
CA LEU A 23 1.39 -13.97 4.37
C LEU A 23 2.15 -12.67 4.12
N ALA A 24 1.67 -11.80 3.22
CA ALA A 24 2.23 -10.46 3.02
C ALA A 24 2.13 -9.60 4.30
N ALA A 25 0.97 -9.61 4.96
CA ALA A 25 0.77 -8.90 6.22
C ALA A 25 1.73 -9.37 7.33
N GLN A 26 2.02 -10.67 7.43
CA GLN A 26 2.98 -11.22 8.39
C GLN A 26 4.40 -10.68 8.19
N VAL A 27 4.80 -10.36 6.96
CA VAL A 27 6.12 -9.74 6.70
C VAL A 27 6.18 -8.35 7.34
N LEU A 28 5.10 -7.56 7.21
CA LEU A 28 5.02 -6.23 7.82
C LEU A 28 5.02 -6.30 9.35
N GLU A 29 4.38 -7.31 9.94
CA GLU A 29 4.44 -7.52 11.39
C GLU A 29 5.86 -7.83 11.86
N MET A 30 6.50 -8.76 11.19
CA MET A 30 7.86 -9.20 11.52
C MET A 30 8.86 -8.04 11.45
N ILE A 31 8.83 -7.25 10.35
CA ILE A 31 9.83 -6.22 10.13
C ILE A 31 9.71 -5.03 11.08
N GLY A 32 8.53 -4.78 11.64
CA GLY A 32 8.29 -3.66 12.56
C GLY A 32 9.24 -3.62 13.73
N ALA A 33 9.65 -4.77 14.27
CA ALA A 33 10.58 -4.87 15.40
C ALA A 33 12.02 -4.41 15.06
N TYR A 34 12.37 -4.32 13.80
CA TYR A 34 13.71 -3.97 13.31
C TYR A 34 13.85 -2.52 12.85
N ILE A 35 12.74 -1.77 12.77
CA ILE A 35 12.72 -0.38 12.31
C ILE A 35 13.14 0.54 13.44
N LYS A 36 14.39 1.02 13.38
CA LYS A 36 14.98 1.89 14.40
C LYS A 36 16.09 2.76 13.80
N PRO A 37 16.47 3.88 14.45
CA PRO A 37 17.60 4.70 14.01
C PRO A 37 18.88 3.88 13.86
N GLY A 38 19.67 4.20 12.83
CA GLY A 38 20.95 3.56 12.52
C GLY A 38 20.85 2.32 11.63
N VAL A 39 19.65 1.86 11.28
CA VAL A 39 19.44 0.72 10.38
C VAL A 39 19.39 1.19 8.94
N SER A 40 20.04 0.46 8.01
CA SER A 40 19.91 0.74 6.58
C SER A 40 18.62 0.12 6.01
N THR A 41 18.07 0.72 4.97
CA THR A 41 16.90 0.15 4.28
C THR A 41 17.23 -1.17 3.58
N GLU A 42 18.47 -1.38 3.12
CA GLU A 42 18.91 -2.67 2.60
C GLU A 42 18.94 -3.77 3.66
N TYR A 43 19.31 -3.45 4.90
CA TYR A 43 19.22 -4.44 5.99
C TYR A 43 17.78 -4.91 6.21
N LEU A 44 16.81 -3.99 6.15
CA LEU A 44 15.38 -4.34 6.24
C LEU A 44 14.93 -5.21 5.06
N ASP A 45 15.39 -4.89 3.84
CA ASP A 45 15.12 -5.70 2.65
C ASP A 45 15.65 -7.13 2.78
N ASN A 46 16.88 -7.28 3.26
CA ASN A 46 17.49 -8.59 3.49
C ASN A 46 16.73 -9.43 4.52
N LEU A 47 16.27 -8.81 5.62
CA LEU A 47 15.44 -9.49 6.62
C LEU A 47 14.09 -9.93 6.03
N CYS A 48 13.43 -9.07 5.24
CA CYS A 48 12.18 -9.41 4.58
C CYS A 48 12.39 -10.55 3.58
N ASN A 49 13.46 -10.51 2.79
CA ASN A 49 13.79 -11.56 1.83
C ASN A 49 14.00 -12.91 2.54
N ASP A 50 14.80 -12.93 3.59
CA ASP A 50 15.04 -14.16 4.38
C ASP A 50 13.74 -14.72 4.95
N TYR A 51 12.91 -13.86 5.53
CA TYR A 51 11.62 -14.26 6.11
C TYR A 51 10.66 -14.81 5.05
N ILE A 52 10.51 -14.13 3.90
CA ILE A 52 9.65 -14.54 2.79
C ILE A 52 10.11 -15.90 2.22
N VAL A 53 11.42 -16.01 1.92
CA VAL A 53 11.94 -17.21 1.23
C VAL A 53 12.14 -18.39 2.18
N ASN A 54 12.76 -18.16 3.34
CA ASN A 54 13.21 -19.22 4.23
C ASN A 54 12.20 -19.58 5.32
N THR A 55 11.38 -18.64 5.78
CA THR A 55 10.36 -18.89 6.82
C THR A 55 8.99 -19.17 6.20
N LEU A 56 8.47 -18.25 5.39
CA LEU A 56 7.14 -18.39 4.78
C LEU A 56 7.12 -19.36 3.58
N LYS A 57 8.28 -19.63 2.98
CA LYS A 57 8.42 -20.51 1.79
C LYS A 57 7.56 -20.03 0.62
N VAL A 58 7.61 -18.71 0.34
CA VAL A 58 6.90 -18.06 -0.76
C VAL A 58 7.87 -17.22 -1.61
N ILE A 59 7.39 -16.67 -2.71
CA ILE A 59 8.20 -15.94 -3.67
C ILE A 59 8.04 -14.45 -3.43
N PRO A 60 9.12 -13.65 -3.27
CA PRO A 60 9.05 -12.20 -3.26
C PRO A 60 8.65 -11.70 -4.66
N ALA A 61 7.52 -10.99 -4.77
CA ALA A 61 6.93 -10.64 -6.06
C ALA A 61 7.64 -9.47 -6.76
N ASN A 62 8.27 -8.59 -5.99
CA ASN A 62 8.95 -7.41 -6.54
C ASN A 62 10.25 -7.75 -7.27
N VAL A 63 10.96 -8.80 -6.84
CA VAL A 63 12.26 -9.15 -7.42
C VAL A 63 12.12 -9.53 -8.90
N GLY A 64 12.73 -8.73 -9.77
CA GLY A 64 12.68 -8.92 -11.23
C GLY A 64 11.45 -8.31 -11.90
N TYR A 65 10.46 -7.82 -11.15
CA TYR A 65 9.28 -7.18 -11.71
C TYR A 65 9.67 -5.87 -12.41
N HIS A 66 9.51 -5.82 -13.74
CA HIS A 66 9.96 -4.71 -14.59
C HIS A 66 11.41 -4.24 -14.30
N GLY A 67 12.27 -5.15 -13.83
CA GLY A 67 13.67 -4.87 -13.53
C GLY A 67 13.92 -4.37 -12.09
N PHE A 68 12.91 -4.31 -11.22
CA PHE A 68 13.12 -3.99 -9.80
C PHE A 68 14.01 -5.04 -9.13
N THR A 69 14.99 -4.62 -8.33
CA THR A 69 16.07 -5.49 -7.89
C THR A 69 16.00 -5.93 -6.43
N LYS A 70 15.01 -5.43 -5.68
CA LYS A 70 14.87 -5.64 -4.24
C LYS A 70 13.56 -6.37 -3.91
N THR A 71 13.47 -6.87 -2.68
CA THR A 71 12.33 -7.66 -2.20
C THR A 71 11.14 -6.78 -1.83
N ILE A 72 11.42 -5.65 -1.20
CA ILE A 72 10.42 -4.69 -0.72
C ILE A 72 10.70 -3.30 -1.29
N CYS A 73 9.70 -2.40 -1.24
CA CYS A 73 9.97 -0.98 -1.38
C CYS A 73 10.12 -0.34 0.01
N THR A 74 10.99 0.67 0.11
CA THR A 74 11.26 1.43 1.33
C THR A 74 11.18 2.92 1.05
N SER A 75 10.05 3.54 1.39
CA SER A 75 9.79 4.94 1.07
C SER A 75 9.89 5.81 2.33
N VAL A 76 10.99 6.58 2.43
CA VAL A 76 11.35 7.36 3.63
C VAL A 76 11.07 8.84 3.39
N ASN A 77 10.32 9.48 4.28
CA ASN A 77 10.01 10.91 4.32
C ASN A 77 9.37 11.46 3.03
N GLU A 78 10.15 12.14 2.19
CA GLU A 78 9.72 12.72 0.91
C GLU A 78 9.51 11.69 -0.20
N VAL A 79 9.90 10.43 0.02
CA VAL A 79 9.67 9.35 -0.95
C VAL A 79 8.21 8.90 -0.85
N VAL A 80 7.53 9.02 -1.98
CA VAL A 80 6.09 8.73 -2.11
C VAL A 80 5.83 7.22 -2.20
N CYS A 81 6.55 6.56 -3.12
CA CYS A 81 6.46 5.10 -3.35
C CYS A 81 7.70 4.59 -4.08
N HIS A 82 7.81 3.27 -4.19
CA HIS A 82 8.84 2.54 -4.95
C HIS A 82 10.29 2.87 -4.55
N GLY A 83 10.53 3.36 -3.33
CA GLY A 83 11.87 3.62 -2.84
C GLY A 83 12.72 2.36 -2.83
N ILE A 84 13.88 2.38 -3.52
CA ILE A 84 14.77 1.22 -3.62
C ILE A 84 15.59 1.09 -2.33
N PRO A 85 15.52 -0.06 -1.62
CA PRO A 85 16.40 -0.35 -0.49
C PRO A 85 17.88 -0.17 -0.81
N SER A 86 18.61 0.53 0.07
CA SER A 86 20.01 0.89 -0.15
C SER A 86 20.84 0.78 1.15
N PRO A 87 22.11 0.33 1.07
CA PRO A 87 23.01 0.34 2.22
C PRO A 87 23.35 1.76 2.69
N ASN A 88 23.19 2.75 1.81
CA ASN A 88 23.51 4.15 2.09
C ASN A 88 22.33 4.95 2.68
N LYS A 89 21.09 4.43 2.58
CA LYS A 89 19.92 5.05 3.21
C LYS A 89 19.78 4.51 4.63
N ILE A 90 20.36 5.24 5.57
CA ILE A 90 20.32 4.93 7.00
C ILE A 90 19.16 5.68 7.63
N LEU A 91 18.28 4.96 8.34
CA LEU A 91 17.17 5.54 9.09
C LEU A 91 17.66 6.40 10.25
N LYS A 92 17.02 7.54 10.46
CA LYS A 92 17.34 8.51 11.52
C LYS A 92 16.17 8.66 12.48
N ASP A 93 16.46 9.06 13.70
CA ASP A 93 15.44 9.46 14.66
C ASP A 93 14.58 10.59 14.08
N GLY A 94 13.27 10.41 14.08
CA GLY A 94 12.31 11.33 13.48
C GLY A 94 11.86 11.00 12.06
N ASP A 95 12.47 10.02 11.37
CA ASP A 95 12.00 9.58 10.05
C ASP A 95 10.64 8.87 10.14
N ILE A 96 9.87 8.99 9.07
CA ILE A 96 8.74 8.08 8.77
C ILE A 96 9.11 7.21 7.58
N ILE A 97 8.70 5.96 7.58
CA ILE A 97 8.99 5.03 6.47
C ILE A 97 7.77 4.19 6.14
N ASN A 98 7.46 4.09 4.85
CA ASN A 98 6.57 3.06 4.33
C ASN A 98 7.41 1.83 3.96
N ILE A 99 6.97 0.65 4.36
CA ILE A 99 7.43 -0.65 3.86
C ILE A 99 6.29 -1.24 3.05
N ASP A 100 6.60 -1.58 1.80
CA ASP A 100 5.65 -2.13 0.85
C ASP A 100 6.13 -3.51 0.41
N VAL A 101 5.25 -4.49 0.57
CA VAL A 101 5.55 -5.92 0.45
C VAL A 101 4.57 -6.61 -0.48
N ALA A 102 5.11 -7.21 -1.53
CA ALA A 102 4.35 -8.12 -2.36
C ALA A 102 4.96 -9.52 -2.39
N ILE A 103 4.13 -10.55 -2.31
CA ILE A 103 4.52 -11.96 -2.37
C ILE A 103 3.66 -12.75 -3.35
N ILE A 104 4.14 -13.92 -3.78
CA ILE A 104 3.37 -14.88 -4.57
C ILE A 104 3.27 -16.19 -3.80
N LYS A 105 2.03 -16.64 -3.58
CA LYS A 105 1.74 -17.98 -3.05
C LYS A 105 0.80 -18.73 -3.99
N ASP A 106 1.24 -19.89 -4.47
CA ASP A 106 0.46 -20.77 -5.38
C ASP A 106 -0.08 -20.04 -6.61
N GLY A 107 0.70 -19.07 -7.15
CA GLY A 107 0.35 -18.27 -8.32
C GLY A 107 -0.59 -17.09 -8.05
N TYR A 108 -0.87 -16.75 -6.78
CA TYR A 108 -1.66 -15.59 -6.38
C TYR A 108 -0.81 -14.57 -5.64
N PHE A 109 -1.01 -13.29 -5.94
CA PHE A 109 -0.29 -12.19 -5.32
C PHE A 109 -0.94 -11.79 -4.00
N GLY A 110 -0.12 -11.42 -3.03
CA GLY A 110 -0.51 -10.74 -1.80
C GLY A 110 0.29 -9.45 -1.73
N ASP A 111 -0.39 -8.32 -1.51
CA ASP A 111 0.16 -6.97 -1.62
C ASP A 111 -0.36 -6.06 -0.52
N THR A 112 0.55 -5.43 0.22
CA THR A 112 0.18 -4.52 1.31
C THR A 112 1.35 -3.67 1.76
N SER A 113 1.07 -2.45 2.21
CA SER A 113 2.10 -1.57 2.74
C SER A 113 1.69 -0.92 4.07
N ARG A 114 2.69 -0.55 4.87
CA ARG A 114 2.49 0.01 6.20
C ARG A 114 3.51 1.11 6.51
N MET A 115 3.04 2.16 7.20
CA MET A 115 3.90 3.20 7.77
C MET A 115 4.45 2.80 9.12
N TYR A 116 5.69 3.22 9.38
CA TYR A 116 6.36 3.08 10.68
C TYR A 116 7.02 4.39 11.07
N PHE A 117 7.10 4.59 12.38
CA PHE A 117 7.85 5.70 12.99
C PHE A 117 9.24 5.22 13.40
N VAL A 118 10.25 6.01 13.06
CA VAL A 118 11.64 5.74 13.42
C VAL A 118 12.01 6.59 14.65
N GLY A 119 11.97 6.00 15.83
CA GLY A 119 12.21 6.73 17.06
C GLY A 119 11.16 7.81 17.35
N ASN A 120 11.60 9.03 17.64
CA ASN A 120 10.73 10.14 18.04
C ASN A 120 10.39 11.03 16.86
N VAL A 121 9.25 10.82 16.22
CA VAL A 121 8.79 11.65 15.10
C VAL A 121 8.09 12.92 15.58
N ASN A 122 8.20 13.99 14.78
CA ASN A 122 7.50 15.24 15.09
C ASN A 122 5.98 15.10 14.94
N PRO A 123 5.18 15.96 15.62
CA PRO A 123 3.72 15.87 15.58
C PRO A 123 3.10 16.01 14.18
N GLN A 124 3.74 16.78 13.27
CA GLN A 124 3.24 16.97 11.90
C GLN A 124 3.41 15.69 11.07
N ALA A 125 4.57 15.01 11.18
CA ALA A 125 4.80 13.73 10.54
C ALA A 125 3.82 12.66 11.06
N LYS A 126 3.63 12.62 12.39
CA LYS A 126 2.64 11.72 13.01
C LYS A 126 1.25 11.98 12.48
N LYS A 127 0.80 13.24 12.45
CA LYS A 127 -0.52 13.64 11.93
C LYS A 127 -0.70 13.23 10.47
N LEU A 128 0.31 13.42 9.61
CA LEU A 128 0.25 12.99 8.21
C LEU A 128 0.01 11.48 8.10
N VAL A 129 0.79 10.67 8.82
CA VAL A 129 0.68 9.21 8.82
C VAL A 129 -0.70 8.75 9.31
N GLU A 130 -1.19 9.33 10.42
CA GLU A 130 -2.52 9.05 10.97
C GLU A 130 -3.65 9.45 10.00
N THR A 131 -3.57 10.65 9.42
CA THR A 131 -4.57 11.10 8.42
C THR A 131 -4.58 10.22 7.19
N THR A 132 -3.41 9.72 6.73
CA THR A 132 -3.33 8.82 5.59
C THR A 132 -4.00 7.48 5.90
N TYR A 133 -3.81 6.96 7.11
CA TYR A 133 -4.52 5.78 7.58
C TYR A 133 -6.05 6.00 7.61
N GLU A 134 -6.51 7.09 8.22
CA GLU A 134 -7.94 7.45 8.26
C GLU A 134 -8.53 7.58 6.85
N ALA A 135 -7.78 8.16 5.91
CA ALA A 135 -8.20 8.29 4.53
C ALA A 135 -8.37 6.91 3.85
N MET A 136 -7.41 5.99 4.04
CA MET A 136 -7.51 4.62 3.54
C MET A 136 -8.74 3.92 4.11
N VAL A 137 -8.94 3.99 5.44
CA VAL A 137 -10.10 3.39 6.14
C VAL A 137 -11.42 3.97 5.61
N ALA A 138 -11.49 5.28 5.42
CA ALA A 138 -12.68 5.92 4.86
C ALA A 138 -13.00 5.42 3.44
N GLY A 139 -11.97 5.19 2.60
CA GLY A 139 -12.13 4.59 1.28
C GLY A 139 -12.63 3.15 1.36
N ILE A 140 -12.02 2.33 2.21
CA ILE A 140 -12.39 0.92 2.41
C ILE A 140 -13.86 0.78 2.85
N HIS A 141 -14.32 1.60 3.77
CA HIS A 141 -15.70 1.57 4.25
C HIS A 141 -16.76 1.94 3.20
N THR A 142 -16.39 2.50 2.06
CA THR A 142 -17.33 2.71 0.95
C THR A 142 -17.53 1.46 0.10
N VAL A 143 -16.65 0.46 0.23
CA VAL A 143 -16.65 -0.74 -0.62
C VAL A 143 -17.83 -1.65 -0.31
N LYS A 144 -18.73 -1.76 -1.28
CA LYS A 144 -19.87 -2.68 -1.28
C LYS A 144 -20.41 -2.82 -2.70
N PRO A 145 -21.21 -3.87 -3.00
CA PRO A 145 -21.88 -3.96 -4.29
C PRO A 145 -22.74 -2.72 -4.57
N GLY A 146 -22.61 -2.19 -5.79
CA GLY A 146 -23.35 -0.99 -6.24
C GLY A 146 -22.67 0.34 -5.93
N ALA A 147 -21.69 0.41 -5.02
CA ALA A 147 -20.82 1.58 -4.90
C ALA A 147 -19.92 1.70 -6.15
N THR A 148 -19.27 2.84 -6.32
CA THR A 148 -18.38 3.10 -7.46
C THR A 148 -16.95 3.35 -7.02
N LEU A 149 -15.99 3.20 -7.93
CA LEU A 149 -14.59 3.59 -7.66
C LEU A 149 -14.46 5.07 -7.29
N GLY A 150 -15.32 5.93 -7.84
CA GLY A 150 -15.37 7.34 -7.47
C GLY A 150 -15.83 7.60 -6.04
N ASP A 151 -16.64 6.71 -5.45
CA ASP A 151 -17.00 6.80 -4.03
C ASP A 151 -15.79 6.57 -3.14
N ILE A 152 -14.94 5.58 -3.47
CA ILE A 152 -13.67 5.30 -2.79
C ILE A 152 -12.77 6.53 -2.84
N GLY A 153 -12.47 7.01 -4.06
CA GLY A 153 -11.60 8.17 -4.26
C GLY A 153 -12.13 9.44 -3.60
N TYR A 154 -13.43 9.67 -3.63
CA TYR A 154 -14.05 10.81 -2.96
C TYR A 154 -13.89 10.74 -1.43
N ALA A 155 -14.08 9.58 -0.82
CA ALA A 155 -13.95 9.40 0.63
C ALA A 155 -12.50 9.68 1.08
N ILE A 156 -11.52 9.09 0.39
CA ILE A 156 -10.09 9.29 0.63
C ILE A 156 -9.71 10.77 0.51
N GLN A 157 -10.04 11.39 -0.61
CA GLN A 157 -9.75 12.79 -0.90
C GLN A 157 -10.38 13.74 0.14
N SER A 158 -11.60 13.45 0.59
CA SER A 158 -12.31 14.28 1.56
C SER A 158 -11.58 14.32 2.91
N VAL A 159 -11.01 13.20 3.36
CA VAL A 159 -10.22 13.15 4.60
C VAL A 159 -8.93 13.95 4.45
N ALA A 160 -8.15 13.69 3.39
CA ALA A 160 -6.89 14.39 3.17
C ALA A 160 -7.07 15.91 3.04
N HIS A 161 -8.04 16.37 2.26
CA HIS A 161 -8.29 17.81 2.05
C HIS A 161 -8.79 18.52 3.31
N ARG A 162 -9.58 17.85 4.15
CA ARG A 162 -10.02 18.40 5.45
C ARG A 162 -8.83 18.78 6.33
N GLU A 163 -7.76 18.01 6.28
CA GLU A 163 -6.54 18.23 7.05
C GLU A 163 -5.48 19.08 6.31
N GLY A 164 -5.82 19.58 5.10
CA GLY A 164 -4.96 20.45 4.29
C GLY A 164 -3.87 19.71 3.51
N TYR A 165 -3.98 18.40 3.36
CA TYR A 165 -3.02 17.57 2.62
C TYR A 165 -3.44 17.35 1.16
N SER A 166 -2.50 16.92 0.32
CA SER A 166 -2.68 16.68 -1.11
C SER A 166 -2.68 15.19 -1.45
N ILE A 167 -3.51 14.80 -2.40
CA ILE A 167 -3.53 13.44 -2.97
C ILE A 167 -2.61 13.36 -4.17
N VAL A 168 -1.74 12.34 -4.21
CA VAL A 168 -0.96 11.98 -5.41
C VAL A 168 -1.90 11.47 -6.48
N ARG A 169 -1.69 11.87 -7.74
CA ARG A 169 -2.59 11.59 -8.85
C ARG A 169 -2.01 10.66 -9.91
N GLU A 170 -0.71 10.54 -9.96
CA GLU A 170 0.05 9.78 -10.95
C GLU A 170 0.07 8.28 -10.65
N TYR A 171 -0.19 7.91 -9.41
CA TYR A 171 -0.23 6.53 -8.92
C TYR A 171 -1.60 6.20 -8.33
N CYS A 172 -1.97 4.93 -8.36
CA CYS A 172 -3.29 4.48 -7.93
C CYS A 172 -3.24 3.02 -7.47
N GLY A 173 -4.25 2.59 -6.75
CA GLY A 173 -4.50 1.19 -6.49
C GLY A 173 -4.91 0.44 -7.76
N HIS A 174 -4.90 -0.87 -7.70
CA HIS A 174 -5.09 -1.73 -8.86
C HIS A 174 -5.83 -3.01 -8.52
N GLY A 175 -6.47 -3.61 -9.52
CA GLY A 175 -6.95 -4.98 -9.41
C GLY A 175 -5.77 -5.94 -9.21
N ILE A 176 -5.99 -7.03 -8.47
CA ILE A 176 -4.96 -8.00 -8.14
C ILE A 176 -5.54 -9.41 -8.12
N GLY A 177 -4.69 -10.40 -8.42
CA GLY A 177 -5.10 -11.80 -8.44
C GLY A 177 -3.97 -12.73 -8.81
N LYS A 178 -4.07 -13.36 -9.98
CA LYS A 178 -2.98 -14.12 -10.63
C LYS A 178 -2.05 -13.22 -11.43
N VAL A 179 -2.43 -11.97 -11.58
CA VAL A 179 -1.64 -10.90 -12.18
C VAL A 179 -1.42 -9.86 -11.11
N TYR A 180 -0.21 -9.32 -11.01
CA TYR A 180 0.16 -8.36 -9.97
C TYR A 180 -0.67 -7.08 -10.09
N HIS A 181 -0.61 -6.44 -11.25
CA HIS A 181 -1.38 -5.24 -11.56
C HIS A 181 -2.36 -5.54 -12.70
N GLU A 182 -3.63 -5.59 -12.40
CA GLU A 182 -4.71 -5.75 -13.38
C GLU A 182 -5.80 -4.68 -13.20
N GLN A 183 -6.80 -4.66 -14.06
CA GLN A 183 -7.95 -3.77 -13.87
C GLN A 183 -8.82 -4.22 -12.66
N PRO A 184 -9.42 -3.23 -11.96
CA PRO A 184 -9.50 -1.79 -12.27
C PRO A 184 -8.34 -0.97 -11.69
N ASN A 185 -8.09 0.21 -12.26
CA ASN A 185 -7.32 1.25 -11.57
C ASN A 185 -8.20 1.91 -10.51
N VAL A 186 -7.70 2.01 -9.27
CA VAL A 186 -8.43 2.55 -8.12
C VAL A 186 -7.81 3.90 -7.74
N LEU A 187 -8.38 4.98 -8.27
CA LEU A 187 -7.90 6.33 -7.98
C LEU A 187 -8.27 6.72 -6.54
N HIS A 188 -7.35 7.41 -5.86
CA HIS A 188 -7.54 7.90 -4.49
C HIS A 188 -8.17 9.30 -4.45
N TYR A 189 -8.76 9.73 -5.55
CA TYR A 189 -9.55 10.94 -5.73
C TYR A 189 -10.70 10.67 -6.69
N GLY A 190 -11.75 11.48 -6.65
CA GLY A 190 -12.89 11.27 -7.55
C GLY A 190 -14.15 11.99 -7.12
N GLN A 191 -15.26 11.59 -7.72
CA GLN A 191 -16.60 12.11 -7.45
C GLN A 191 -17.54 10.95 -7.13
N ARG A 192 -18.45 11.18 -6.19
CA ARG A 192 -19.44 10.18 -5.78
C ARG A 192 -20.28 9.70 -6.96
N GLY A 193 -20.53 8.40 -7.02
CA GLY A 193 -21.36 7.76 -8.03
C GLY A 193 -20.72 7.68 -9.42
N GLN A 194 -19.44 8.06 -9.57
CA GLN A 194 -18.75 8.00 -10.86
C GLN A 194 -17.78 6.81 -10.97
N GLY A 195 -17.54 6.39 -12.20
CA GLY A 195 -16.62 5.31 -12.52
C GLY A 195 -17.26 3.93 -12.49
N LEU A 196 -16.42 2.91 -12.39
CA LEU A 196 -16.85 1.51 -12.40
C LEU A 196 -17.68 1.19 -11.16
N VAL A 197 -18.81 0.51 -11.38
CA VAL A 197 -19.67 -0.01 -10.32
C VAL A 197 -19.07 -1.29 -9.75
N LEU A 198 -18.90 -1.34 -8.44
CA LEU A 198 -18.35 -2.48 -7.72
C LEU A 198 -19.31 -3.67 -7.73
N LYS A 199 -18.76 -4.85 -7.93
CA LYS A 199 -19.49 -6.12 -7.95
C LYS A 199 -18.79 -7.12 -7.04
N LYS A 200 -19.57 -8.00 -6.40
CA LYS A 200 -19.04 -9.15 -5.65
C LYS A 200 -17.96 -9.87 -6.43
N GLY A 201 -16.88 -10.25 -5.76
CA GLY A 201 -15.74 -10.96 -6.31
C GLY A 201 -14.71 -10.07 -7.02
N MET A 202 -14.90 -8.75 -7.07
CA MET A 202 -13.81 -7.84 -7.41
C MET A 202 -12.80 -7.81 -6.26
N VAL A 203 -11.50 -7.83 -6.60
CA VAL A 203 -10.39 -7.69 -5.65
C VAL A 203 -9.43 -6.65 -6.19
N PHE A 204 -9.05 -5.70 -5.34
CA PHE A 204 -8.16 -4.60 -5.68
C PHE A 204 -7.45 -4.04 -4.44
N THR A 205 -6.39 -3.26 -4.65
CA THR A 205 -5.71 -2.52 -3.59
C THR A 205 -6.36 -1.14 -3.36
N ILE A 206 -6.31 -0.67 -2.13
CA ILE A 206 -6.58 0.72 -1.74
C ILE A 206 -5.34 1.20 -1.00
N GLU A 207 -4.60 2.13 -1.62
CA GLU A 207 -3.23 2.49 -1.26
C GLU A 207 -2.96 4.00 -1.37
N PRO A 208 -3.73 4.86 -0.71
CA PRO A 208 -3.59 6.30 -0.88
C PRO A 208 -2.19 6.80 -0.50
N MET A 209 -1.58 7.55 -1.42
CA MET A 209 -0.37 8.33 -1.20
C MET A 209 -0.77 9.78 -0.96
N ILE A 210 -0.44 10.30 0.23
CA ILE A 210 -0.84 11.64 0.70
C ILE A 210 0.41 12.44 1.05
N ASN A 211 0.53 13.64 0.44
CA ASN A 211 1.64 14.55 0.64
C ASN A 211 1.27 15.67 1.63
N ALA A 212 2.20 16.02 2.50
CA ALA A 212 2.04 17.18 3.40
C ALA A 212 2.03 18.52 2.65
N GLY A 213 2.67 18.56 1.47
CA GLY A 213 2.74 19.73 0.59
C GLY A 213 1.89 19.58 -0.67
N ARG A 214 2.52 19.81 -1.82
CA ARG A 214 1.86 19.81 -3.13
C ARG A 214 1.65 18.39 -3.67
N PRO A 215 0.65 18.17 -4.54
CA PRO A 215 0.37 16.84 -5.08
C PRO A 215 1.39 16.34 -6.12
N GLN A 216 2.19 17.23 -6.72
CA GLN A 216 3.12 16.88 -7.79
C GLN A 216 4.25 16.01 -7.28
N VAL A 217 4.59 15.00 -8.06
CA VAL A 217 5.67 14.06 -7.78
C VAL A 217 6.71 14.05 -8.91
N LYS A 218 7.84 13.43 -8.63
CA LYS A 218 8.95 13.28 -9.58
C LYS A 218 9.58 11.90 -9.40
N GLU A 219 9.71 11.16 -10.50
CA GLU A 219 10.51 9.95 -10.57
C GLU A 219 11.99 10.28 -10.65
N LEU A 220 12.82 9.58 -9.90
CA LEU A 220 14.27 9.74 -9.92
C LEU A 220 14.91 8.97 -11.08
N ASN A 221 16.19 9.25 -11.33
CA ASN A 221 16.94 8.64 -12.44
C ASN A 221 17.21 7.13 -12.25
N ASP A 222 16.87 6.56 -11.12
CA ASP A 222 16.92 5.12 -10.88
C ASP A 222 15.76 4.36 -11.56
N GLY A 223 14.79 5.11 -12.12
CA GLY A 223 13.64 4.57 -12.86
C GLY A 223 12.53 3.98 -11.98
N TRP A 224 12.59 4.21 -10.64
CA TRP A 224 11.63 3.66 -9.68
C TRP A 224 11.23 4.63 -8.58
N THR A 225 12.22 5.19 -7.87
CA THR A 225 11.96 6.01 -6.69
C THR A 225 11.18 7.27 -7.06
N VAL A 226 10.01 7.42 -6.45
CA VAL A 226 9.15 8.59 -6.64
C VAL A 226 9.22 9.47 -5.41
N ILE A 227 9.49 10.76 -5.59
CA ILE A 227 9.54 11.74 -4.51
C ILE A 227 8.52 12.86 -4.72
N THR A 228 8.14 13.53 -3.63
CA THR A 228 7.38 14.78 -3.73
C THR A 228 8.25 15.85 -4.40
N GLN A 229 7.69 16.64 -5.32
CA GLN A 229 8.46 17.63 -6.06
C GLN A 229 8.95 18.77 -5.17
N ASP A 230 8.23 19.08 -4.10
CA ASP A 230 8.57 20.12 -3.12
C ASP A 230 9.34 19.58 -1.90
N LEU A 231 9.72 18.29 -1.90
CA LEU A 231 10.42 17.61 -0.83
C LEU A 231 9.64 17.57 0.51
N SER A 232 8.33 17.78 0.47
CA SER A 232 7.46 17.59 1.63
C SER A 232 7.32 16.11 1.97
N LEU A 233 6.95 15.81 3.22
CA LEU A 233 6.68 14.44 3.66
C LEU A 233 5.53 13.81 2.86
N SER A 234 5.64 12.52 2.58
CA SER A 234 4.58 11.69 2.03
C SER A 234 4.34 10.48 2.92
N ALA A 235 3.10 9.99 2.94
CA ALA A 235 2.73 8.77 3.63
C ALA A 235 1.80 7.92 2.75
N GLN A 236 1.93 6.58 2.88
CA GLN A 236 1.10 5.61 2.19
C GLN A 236 0.72 4.48 3.14
N TRP A 237 -0.52 4.02 3.05
CA TRP A 237 -0.99 2.77 3.65
C TRP A 237 -1.71 1.97 2.59
N GLU A 238 -1.71 0.65 2.72
CA GLU A 238 -2.34 -0.19 1.72
C GLU A 238 -2.95 -1.46 2.29
N HIS A 239 -4.12 -1.79 1.75
CA HIS A 239 -4.76 -3.08 1.90
C HIS A 239 -5.30 -3.65 0.60
N MET A 240 -5.23 -4.97 0.45
CA MET A 240 -6.05 -5.71 -0.51
C MET A 240 -7.46 -5.86 0.03
N VAL A 241 -8.46 -5.53 -0.80
CA VAL A 241 -9.87 -5.53 -0.46
C VAL A 241 -10.67 -6.37 -1.46
N ALA A 242 -11.49 -7.28 -0.97
CA ALA A 242 -12.46 -8.02 -1.77
C ALA A 242 -13.88 -7.46 -1.56
N VAL A 243 -14.64 -7.30 -2.64
CA VAL A 243 -16.06 -6.95 -2.57
C VAL A 243 -16.88 -8.20 -2.25
N THR A 244 -17.60 -8.20 -1.12
CA THR A 244 -18.47 -9.30 -0.67
C THR A 244 -19.93 -9.11 -1.12
N ASP A 245 -20.86 -9.89 -0.61
CA ASP A 245 -22.29 -9.73 -0.92
C ASP A 245 -22.89 -8.43 -0.37
N THR A 246 -22.37 -7.94 0.77
CA THR A 246 -22.96 -6.80 1.50
C THR A 246 -22.00 -5.68 1.81
N GLY A 247 -20.69 -5.88 1.59
CA GLY A 247 -19.65 -4.93 1.95
C GLY A 247 -18.30 -5.35 1.39
N PHE A 248 -17.32 -5.42 2.26
CA PHE A 248 -15.94 -5.78 1.91
C PHE A 248 -15.36 -6.83 2.87
N GLU A 249 -14.24 -7.41 2.46
CA GLU A 249 -13.34 -8.22 3.26
C GLU A 249 -11.90 -7.75 3.05
N LEU A 250 -11.15 -7.56 4.13
CA LEU A 250 -9.71 -7.31 4.05
C LEU A 250 -8.97 -8.63 3.86
N LEU A 251 -8.19 -8.72 2.80
CA LEU A 251 -7.38 -9.91 2.52
C LEU A 251 -5.97 -9.82 3.12
N THR A 252 -5.58 -8.64 3.56
CA THR A 252 -4.30 -8.34 4.23
C THR A 252 -4.52 -7.82 5.66
N PRO A 253 -5.29 -8.55 6.51
CA PRO A 253 -5.62 -8.07 7.85
C PRO A 253 -4.36 -7.98 8.72
N TRP A 254 -4.28 -6.94 9.53
CA TRP A 254 -3.27 -6.84 10.58
C TRP A 254 -3.81 -7.41 11.90
N PRO A 255 -2.97 -8.10 12.71
CA PRO A 255 -3.39 -8.58 14.01
C PRO A 255 -3.90 -7.45 14.90
N GLU A 256 -4.86 -7.76 15.75
CA GLU A 256 -5.29 -6.83 16.80
C GLU A 256 -4.09 -6.43 17.67
N GLY A 257 -3.93 -5.13 17.90
CA GLY A 257 -2.88 -4.58 18.78
C GLY A 257 -1.54 -4.31 18.10
N VAL A 258 -1.39 -4.42 16.80
CA VAL A 258 -0.18 -3.99 16.10
C VAL A 258 -0.21 -2.47 15.88
N GLY A 259 0.45 -1.75 16.79
CA GLY A 259 0.50 -0.29 16.80
C GLY A 259 -0.78 0.35 17.37
N ASN A 260 -0.88 1.66 17.25
CA ASN A 260 -2.01 2.46 17.77
C ASN A 260 -3.21 2.54 16.79
N TYR A 261 -3.21 1.72 15.74
CA TYR A 261 -4.25 1.74 14.71
C TYR A 261 -5.26 0.64 14.98
N PRO A 262 -6.57 0.98 15.08
CA PRO A 262 -7.60 -0.01 15.30
C PRO A 262 -7.71 -0.95 14.09
N ALA A 263 -8.13 -2.17 14.32
CA ALA A 263 -8.54 -3.08 13.25
C ALA A 263 -9.69 -2.44 12.44
N ILE A 264 -9.71 -2.68 11.13
CA ILE A 264 -10.74 -2.19 10.21
C ILE A 264 -11.89 -3.20 10.15
#